data_d0da7b18cec14369653eb8c229ea7a84
#
_entry.id   d0da7b18cec14369653eb8c229ea7a84
#
_cell.length_a   1.000
_cell.length_b   1.000
_cell.length_c   1.000
_cell.angle_alpha   90.00
_cell.angle_beta   90.00
_cell.angle_gamma   90.00
#
_symmetry.space_group_name_H-M   'P 1'
#
loop_
_entity.id
_entity.type
_entity.pdbx_description
1 polymer ?
#
loop_
_entity_poly.entity_id
_entity_poly.type
_entity_poly.pdbx_seq_one_letter_code
_entity_poly.pdbx_strand_id
1 'polypeptide(L)'
;MKMKKLLACVLSAGILFSLAACGGNGNGGLSELPTYEQDKEFLIGGWDVPPDTEEAFRIASEMGLTFMFMNATFAGYGTDRYREMIATAGEQGVKSMLMFGNGQNQPQNAYEWAAAYKDDPNVIGVNYWDEPSVPTLDSTIKEFAKWHNAQFAGTDKSFYVNLYPTYVSSDVLKGSYDEYLETYAEIVAGAETGTSWISVDYYPLKLAASGSTVDTGWLGNLEMLAKVRKDSDIDTFHSFLLSTQHMDYREIEEEDLRYQAWVNMAYGVNAMTYFTYRKSLNESFSTALVDMQGNPTDKYYDAQQVNKELHAMENVYLSFDWEGVYTVTGSQNEYVDANGVSDYFRRLQYSLNSLEGVKSVEATQDTLIGQFRDAEGNKGFVVANFADPYYGKESADTVTIHFEHANRAIICHGTDVKTYEVTDNTLTLNLQAGEGAFVVPVWLNR
;
A
#
# COMPACT_ATOMS: atom_id res chain seq x y z
N MET A 1 14.03 -56.84 -2.00
CA MET A 1 14.06 -56.23 -0.65
C MET A 1 13.69 -54.79 -0.81
N LYS A 2 12.39 -54.46 -0.57
CA LYS A 2 11.81 -53.09 -0.84
C LYS A 2 11.86 -52.31 0.47
N MET A 3 12.63 -51.23 0.51
CA MET A 3 12.57 -50.27 1.60
C MET A 3 11.47 -49.25 1.30
N LYS A 4 10.45 -49.21 2.13
CA LYS A 4 9.40 -48.18 2.16
C LYS A 4 9.96 -46.95 2.86
N LYS A 5 9.98 -45.80 2.19
CA LYS A 5 10.16 -44.50 2.83
C LYS A 5 8.84 -44.08 3.47
N LEU A 6 8.85 -43.89 4.77
CA LEU A 6 7.75 -43.31 5.55
C LEU A 6 7.77 -41.80 5.31
N LEU A 7 6.67 -41.30 4.80
CA LEU A 7 6.37 -39.85 4.76
C LEU A 7 5.77 -39.49 6.13
N ALA A 8 6.44 -38.64 6.89
CA ALA A 8 5.91 -38.10 8.13
C ALA A 8 5.09 -36.85 7.81
N CYS A 9 3.77 -36.97 7.80
CA CYS A 9 2.87 -35.83 7.88
C CYS A 9 2.91 -35.27 9.30
N VAL A 10 3.41 -34.06 9.45
CA VAL A 10 3.21 -33.29 10.68
C VAL A 10 1.84 -32.62 10.55
N LEU A 11 0.83 -33.16 11.20
CA LEU A 11 -0.43 -32.48 11.47
C LEU A 11 -0.18 -31.48 12.58
N SER A 12 -0.14 -30.20 12.25
CA SER A 12 -0.34 -29.13 13.22
C SER A 12 -1.83 -29.06 13.52
N ALA A 13 -2.22 -29.57 14.70
CA ALA A 13 -3.56 -29.41 15.21
C ALA A 13 -3.76 -27.96 15.68
N GLY A 14 -4.37 -27.13 14.85
CA GLY A 14 -4.90 -25.85 15.25
C GLY A 14 -6.08 -26.08 16.19
N ILE A 15 -5.94 -25.68 17.45
CA ILE A 15 -7.04 -25.68 18.42
C ILE A 15 -7.89 -24.44 18.10
N LEU A 16 -9.01 -24.65 17.42
CA LEU A 16 -10.08 -23.67 17.28
C LEU A 16 -10.79 -23.52 18.64
N PHE A 17 -10.51 -22.45 19.35
CA PHE A 17 -11.40 -21.95 20.40
C PHE A 17 -12.34 -20.91 19.78
N SER A 18 -13.52 -21.35 19.40
CA SER A 18 -14.64 -20.44 19.14
C SER A 18 -15.20 -19.96 20.47
N LEU A 19 -14.79 -18.77 20.89
CA LEU A 19 -15.50 -18.04 21.94
C LEU A 19 -16.49 -17.09 21.27
N ALA A 20 -17.78 -17.39 21.50
CA ALA A 20 -18.87 -16.51 21.12
C ALA A 20 -18.72 -15.20 21.89
N ALA A 21 -18.33 -14.12 21.21
CA ALA A 21 -18.39 -12.78 21.75
C ALA A 21 -19.85 -12.34 21.82
N CYS A 22 -20.40 -12.26 23.02
CA CYS A 22 -21.65 -11.54 23.27
C CYS A 22 -21.39 -10.05 23.08
N GLY A 23 -22.00 -9.46 22.06
CA GLY A 23 -22.06 -8.01 21.87
C GLY A 23 -22.63 -7.34 23.10
N GLY A 24 -21.79 -6.62 23.83
CA GLY A 24 -22.15 -5.76 24.95
C GLY A 24 -21.78 -4.32 24.63
N ASN A 25 -22.77 -3.48 24.31
CA ASN A 25 -22.65 -2.04 24.47
C ASN A 25 -22.43 -1.74 25.95
N GLY A 26 -21.19 -1.44 26.35
CA GLY A 26 -20.90 -1.07 27.72
C GLY A 26 -19.39 -0.88 27.91
N ASN A 27 -18.99 0.09 28.76
CA ASN A 27 -17.65 0.45 29.19
C ASN A 27 -16.86 -0.70 29.88
N GLY A 28 -16.96 -1.93 29.41
CA GLY A 28 -16.25 -3.09 29.91
C GLY A 28 -14.96 -3.35 29.13
N GLY A 29 -13.80 -3.31 29.81
CA GLY A 29 -12.52 -3.65 29.20
C GLY A 29 -12.47 -5.11 28.75
N LEU A 30 -11.52 -5.43 27.87
CA LEU A 30 -11.24 -6.78 27.41
C LEU A 30 -10.66 -7.64 28.55
N SER A 31 -10.88 -8.94 28.51
CA SER A 31 -10.25 -9.90 29.44
C SER A 31 -8.82 -10.25 29.03
N GLU A 32 -8.52 -10.20 27.73
CA GLU A 32 -7.23 -10.55 27.13
C GLU A 32 -6.90 -9.54 26.01
N LEU A 33 -5.62 -9.52 25.58
CA LEU A 33 -5.21 -8.74 24.42
C LEU A 33 -5.82 -9.35 23.15
N PRO A 34 -6.19 -8.52 22.14
CA PRO A 34 -6.60 -9.02 20.85
C PRO A 34 -5.44 -9.79 20.19
N THR A 35 -5.77 -10.82 19.44
CA THR A 35 -4.84 -11.62 18.65
C THR A 35 -5.23 -11.56 17.19
N TYR A 36 -4.25 -11.52 16.30
CA TYR A 36 -4.45 -11.41 14.88
C TYR A 36 -3.95 -12.65 14.15
N GLU A 37 -4.68 -13.09 13.12
CA GLU A 37 -4.30 -14.22 12.27
C GLU A 37 -2.93 -13.97 11.64
N GLN A 38 -2.14 -15.04 11.48
CA GLN A 38 -0.75 -14.96 10.96
C GLN A 38 -0.69 -15.44 9.50
N ASP A 39 -1.71 -15.10 8.70
CA ASP A 39 -1.87 -15.50 7.30
C ASP A 39 -2.05 -14.32 6.33
N LYS A 40 -1.92 -13.11 6.83
CA LYS A 40 -1.99 -11.88 6.03
C LYS A 40 -0.67 -11.64 5.32
N GLU A 41 -0.72 -11.14 4.10
CA GLU A 41 0.47 -10.76 3.31
C GLU A 41 0.28 -9.33 2.78
N PHE A 42 1.17 -8.42 3.16
CA PHE A 42 1.19 -7.09 2.58
C PHE A 42 1.76 -7.17 1.16
N LEU A 43 0.99 -6.78 0.15
CA LEU A 43 1.41 -6.85 -1.23
C LEU A 43 2.42 -5.76 -1.57
N ILE A 44 3.67 -6.14 -1.79
CA ILE A 44 4.76 -5.23 -2.17
C ILE A 44 5.26 -5.61 -3.55
N GLY A 45 5.10 -4.69 -4.50
CA GLY A 45 5.39 -4.92 -5.91
C GLY A 45 6.64 -4.21 -6.43
N GLY A 46 7.11 -4.66 -7.61
CA GLY A 46 8.14 -4.01 -8.40
C GLY A 46 7.63 -3.66 -9.80
N TRP A 47 7.88 -2.42 -10.23
CA TRP A 47 7.71 -2.01 -11.63
C TRP A 47 9.06 -2.12 -12.35
N ASP A 48 9.05 -2.53 -13.60
CA ASP A 48 10.24 -2.90 -14.39
C ASP A 48 10.95 -4.17 -13.88
N VAL A 49 10.60 -5.30 -14.49
CA VAL A 49 11.13 -6.63 -14.14
C VAL A 49 12.65 -6.72 -14.28
N PRO A 50 13.33 -7.47 -13.41
CA PRO A 50 14.74 -7.79 -13.57
C PRO A 50 14.97 -8.70 -14.78
N PRO A 51 16.24 -9.04 -15.12
CA PRO A 51 16.53 -10.14 -16.03
C PRO A 51 15.81 -11.43 -15.63
N ASP A 52 15.34 -12.21 -16.60
CA ASP A 52 14.56 -13.44 -16.42
C ASP A 52 15.43 -14.63 -15.94
N THR A 53 16.07 -14.47 -14.80
CA THR A 53 16.94 -15.45 -14.16
C THR A 53 16.47 -15.76 -12.74
N GLU A 54 16.71 -17.00 -12.30
CA GLU A 54 16.45 -17.43 -10.91
C GLU A 54 17.08 -16.48 -9.89
N GLU A 55 18.35 -16.12 -10.10
CA GLU A 55 19.10 -15.21 -9.22
C GLU A 55 18.45 -13.84 -9.10
N ALA A 56 17.98 -13.26 -10.21
CA ALA A 56 17.37 -11.93 -10.21
C ALA A 56 16.02 -11.92 -9.47
N PHE A 57 15.21 -12.98 -9.59
CA PHE A 57 13.97 -13.12 -8.83
C PHE A 57 14.22 -13.49 -7.36
N ARG A 58 15.27 -14.24 -7.06
CA ARG A 58 15.69 -14.49 -5.68
C ARG A 58 16.07 -13.17 -4.99
N ILE A 59 16.82 -12.30 -5.65
CA ILE A 59 17.15 -10.96 -5.15
C ILE A 59 15.87 -10.14 -4.89
N ALA A 60 14.89 -10.20 -5.79
CA ALA A 60 13.61 -9.51 -5.59
C ALA A 60 12.84 -10.03 -4.36
N SER A 61 12.78 -11.34 -4.19
CA SER A 61 12.17 -11.98 -3.02
C SER A 61 12.91 -11.62 -1.72
N GLU A 62 14.23 -11.65 -1.72
CA GLU A 62 15.05 -11.29 -0.55
C GLU A 62 14.89 -9.81 -0.15
N MET A 63 14.53 -8.92 -1.08
CA MET A 63 14.16 -7.54 -0.76
C MET A 63 12.80 -7.46 -0.06
N GLY A 64 11.99 -8.51 -0.11
CA GLY A 64 10.63 -8.55 0.43
C GLY A 64 9.55 -8.22 -0.59
N LEU A 65 9.82 -8.33 -1.90
CA LEU A 65 8.76 -8.24 -2.91
C LEU A 65 7.92 -9.50 -2.92
N THR A 66 6.59 -9.33 -2.94
CA THR A 66 5.61 -10.42 -3.04
C THR A 66 5.10 -10.60 -4.46
N PHE A 67 5.16 -9.55 -5.29
CA PHE A 67 4.75 -9.62 -6.70
C PHE A 67 5.55 -8.67 -7.60
N MET A 68 5.39 -8.85 -8.92
CA MET A 68 5.90 -7.94 -9.94
C MET A 68 4.88 -7.72 -11.05
N PHE A 69 4.89 -6.51 -11.61
CA PHE A 69 4.24 -6.23 -12.89
C PHE A 69 5.07 -6.86 -14.01
N MET A 70 4.61 -8.04 -14.44
CA MET A 70 5.35 -8.90 -15.34
C MET A 70 5.18 -8.45 -16.80
N ASN A 71 5.97 -7.45 -17.23
CA ASN A 71 6.01 -7.08 -18.63
C ASN A 71 6.89 -8.05 -19.44
N ALA A 72 6.63 -8.14 -20.73
CA ALA A 72 7.35 -9.07 -21.61
C ALA A 72 8.62 -8.49 -22.24
N THR A 73 9.25 -7.50 -21.62
CA THR A 73 10.38 -6.76 -22.19
C THR A 73 11.51 -7.67 -22.69
N PHE A 74 11.77 -8.77 -21.96
CA PHE A 74 12.86 -9.70 -22.33
C PHE A 74 12.37 -10.98 -22.99
N ALA A 75 11.16 -11.40 -22.72
CA ALA A 75 10.68 -12.73 -23.08
C ALA A 75 9.75 -12.77 -24.28
N GLY A 76 9.03 -11.67 -24.54
CA GLY A 76 7.95 -11.62 -25.54
C GLY A 76 6.67 -12.31 -25.06
N TYR A 77 5.53 -11.68 -25.27
CA TYR A 77 4.23 -12.18 -24.85
C TYR A 77 3.86 -13.52 -25.48
N GLY A 78 3.29 -14.43 -24.68
CA GLY A 78 2.79 -15.73 -25.14
C GLY A 78 3.86 -16.73 -25.56
N THR A 79 5.14 -16.44 -25.33
CA THR A 79 6.24 -17.37 -25.59
C THR A 79 6.45 -18.33 -24.45
N ASP A 80 7.10 -19.46 -24.70
CA ASP A 80 7.51 -20.39 -23.64
C ASP A 80 8.45 -19.69 -22.64
N ARG A 81 9.32 -18.81 -23.11
CA ARG A 81 10.19 -18.00 -22.26
C ARG A 81 9.42 -17.11 -21.29
N TYR A 82 8.29 -16.53 -21.70
CA TYR A 82 7.45 -15.74 -20.79
C TYR A 82 6.81 -16.62 -19.70
N ARG A 83 6.41 -17.84 -20.05
CA ARG A 83 5.90 -18.81 -19.07
C ARG A 83 6.98 -19.26 -18.09
N GLU A 84 8.17 -19.54 -18.62
CA GLU A 84 9.32 -19.89 -17.79
C GLU A 84 9.68 -18.74 -16.82
N MET A 85 9.64 -17.49 -17.28
CA MET A 85 9.86 -16.31 -16.43
C MET A 85 8.86 -16.22 -15.27
N ILE A 86 7.57 -16.41 -15.55
CA ILE A 86 6.52 -16.43 -14.50
C ILE A 86 6.72 -17.58 -13.53
N ALA A 87 7.05 -18.78 -14.04
CA ALA A 87 7.32 -19.94 -13.22
C ALA A 87 8.55 -19.72 -12.33
N THR A 88 9.66 -19.21 -12.90
CA THR A 88 10.90 -18.90 -12.17
C THR A 88 10.67 -17.87 -11.07
N ALA A 89 9.89 -16.81 -11.34
CA ALA A 89 9.53 -15.82 -10.32
C ALA A 89 8.72 -16.49 -9.18
N GLY A 90 7.73 -17.30 -9.53
CA GLY A 90 6.89 -18.02 -8.57
C GLY A 90 7.68 -19.02 -7.71
N GLU A 91 8.67 -19.71 -8.26
CA GLU A 91 9.58 -20.59 -7.51
C GLU A 91 10.41 -19.84 -6.47
N GLN A 92 10.66 -18.53 -6.70
CA GLN A 92 11.33 -17.66 -5.75
C GLN A 92 10.33 -16.93 -4.80
N GLY A 93 9.03 -17.23 -4.86
CA GLY A 93 7.99 -16.60 -4.02
C GLY A 93 7.47 -15.25 -4.54
N VAL A 94 7.88 -14.84 -5.74
CA VAL A 94 7.42 -13.58 -6.36
C VAL A 94 6.30 -13.88 -7.35
N LYS A 95 5.07 -13.46 -7.04
CA LYS A 95 3.90 -13.63 -7.90
C LYS A 95 3.90 -12.63 -9.07
N SER A 96 3.04 -12.83 -10.03
CA SER A 96 2.99 -12.06 -11.26
C SER A 96 1.65 -11.34 -11.44
N MET A 97 1.67 -10.00 -11.55
CA MET A 97 0.62 -9.24 -12.18
C MET A 97 0.94 -9.18 -13.67
N LEU A 98 0.18 -9.89 -14.50
CA LEU A 98 0.45 -9.93 -15.94
C LEU A 98 0.26 -8.53 -16.54
N MET A 99 1.21 -8.08 -17.34
CA MET A 99 1.16 -6.77 -17.97
C MET A 99 1.37 -6.92 -19.47
N PHE A 100 0.35 -6.57 -20.25
CA PHE A 100 0.37 -6.69 -21.71
C PHE A 100 0.62 -5.35 -22.45
N GLY A 101 1.31 -4.43 -21.81
CA GLY A 101 1.59 -3.09 -22.32
C GLY A 101 0.69 -2.03 -21.67
N ASN A 102 0.81 -0.79 -22.11
CA ASN A 102 0.10 0.38 -21.58
C ASN A 102 -1.16 0.73 -22.38
N GLY A 103 -1.98 -0.25 -22.73
CA GLY A 103 -3.26 -0.06 -23.39
C GLY A 103 -3.21 0.24 -24.88
N GLN A 104 -2.40 1.20 -25.31
CA GLN A 104 -2.33 1.60 -26.73
C GLN A 104 -1.55 0.63 -27.62
N ASN A 105 -0.66 -0.17 -27.04
CA ASN A 105 0.25 -1.09 -27.74
C ASN A 105 0.00 -2.56 -27.38
N GLN A 106 -1.18 -2.90 -26.84
CA GLN A 106 -1.49 -4.29 -26.53
C GLN A 106 -1.55 -5.12 -27.82
N PRO A 107 -0.94 -6.32 -27.84
CA PRO A 107 -1.12 -7.25 -28.94
C PRO A 107 -2.61 -7.60 -29.11
N GLN A 108 -3.08 -7.71 -30.33
CA GLN A 108 -4.48 -7.96 -30.67
C GLN A 108 -5.09 -9.21 -29.99
N ASN A 109 -4.25 -10.12 -29.53
CA ASN A 109 -4.61 -11.38 -28.86
C ASN A 109 -4.09 -11.48 -27.41
N ALA A 110 -3.74 -10.34 -26.77
CA ALA A 110 -3.21 -10.32 -25.40
C ALA A 110 -4.16 -11.00 -24.38
N TYR A 111 -5.46 -10.83 -24.58
CA TYR A 111 -6.48 -11.44 -23.72
C TYR A 111 -6.51 -12.96 -23.77
N GLU A 112 -6.38 -13.54 -24.96
CA GLU A 112 -6.36 -15.01 -25.11
C GLU A 112 -5.19 -15.62 -24.34
N TRP A 113 -4.10 -14.90 -24.22
CA TRP A 113 -2.94 -15.35 -23.45
C TRP A 113 -3.17 -15.23 -21.95
N ALA A 114 -3.78 -14.13 -21.49
CA ALA A 114 -4.11 -13.98 -20.09
C ALA A 114 -4.98 -15.15 -19.60
N ALA A 115 -5.97 -15.56 -20.40
CA ALA A 115 -6.82 -16.70 -20.08
C ALA A 115 -6.04 -18.02 -19.90
N ALA A 116 -4.87 -18.17 -20.53
CA ALA A 116 -4.01 -19.34 -20.36
C ALA A 116 -3.40 -19.45 -18.95
N TYR A 117 -3.39 -18.37 -18.17
CA TYR A 117 -2.90 -18.31 -16.80
C TYR A 117 -4.01 -18.36 -15.74
N LYS A 118 -5.24 -18.68 -16.14
CA LYS A 118 -6.40 -18.73 -15.25
C LYS A 118 -6.16 -19.55 -13.98
N ASP A 119 -5.56 -20.71 -14.13
CA ASP A 119 -5.32 -21.67 -13.06
C ASP A 119 -3.86 -21.65 -12.55
N ASP A 120 -3.04 -20.68 -12.98
CA ASP A 120 -1.65 -20.58 -12.55
C ASP A 120 -1.59 -19.90 -11.16
N PRO A 121 -1.09 -20.59 -10.12
CA PRO A 121 -1.02 -20.04 -8.76
C PRO A 121 0.00 -18.91 -8.62
N ASN A 122 0.93 -18.76 -9.57
CA ASN A 122 1.95 -17.71 -9.58
C ASN A 122 1.42 -16.39 -10.15
N VAL A 123 0.18 -16.35 -10.67
CA VAL A 123 -0.44 -15.16 -11.23
C VAL A 123 -1.51 -14.64 -10.28
N ILE A 124 -1.43 -13.36 -9.91
CA ILE A 124 -2.41 -12.70 -9.03
C ILE A 124 -3.47 -11.88 -9.80
N GLY A 125 -3.20 -11.53 -11.06
CA GLY A 125 -4.14 -10.73 -11.85
C GLY A 125 -3.54 -10.26 -13.18
N VAL A 126 -4.29 -9.37 -13.82
CA VAL A 126 -3.94 -8.80 -15.14
C VAL A 126 -4.07 -7.29 -15.10
N ASN A 127 -3.00 -6.58 -15.44
CA ASN A 127 -3.00 -5.15 -15.70
C ASN A 127 -3.45 -4.88 -17.15
N TYR A 128 -4.61 -4.24 -17.28
CA TYR A 128 -5.23 -3.96 -18.58
C TYR A 128 -4.86 -2.60 -19.14
N TRP A 129 -4.56 -1.63 -18.31
CA TRP A 129 -4.28 -0.27 -18.76
C TRP A 129 -3.52 0.54 -17.72
N ASP A 130 -2.76 1.50 -18.22
CA ASP A 130 -2.08 2.50 -17.44
C ASP A 130 -2.63 3.88 -17.85
N GLU A 131 -3.21 4.60 -16.89
CA GLU A 131 -3.76 5.95 -17.03
C GLU A 131 -4.80 6.12 -18.17
N PRO A 132 -5.96 5.44 -18.09
CA PRO A 132 -7.03 5.62 -19.08
C PRO A 132 -7.74 6.97 -18.92
N SER A 133 -8.24 7.57 -20.02
CA SER A 133 -9.17 8.71 -19.95
C SER A 133 -10.60 8.26 -19.62
N VAL A 134 -11.51 9.19 -19.25
CA VAL A 134 -12.93 8.89 -19.00
C VAL A 134 -13.59 8.14 -20.18
N PRO A 135 -13.47 8.59 -21.45
CA PRO A 135 -14.02 7.82 -22.57
C PRO A 135 -13.39 6.43 -22.73
N THR A 136 -12.12 6.26 -22.35
CA THR A 136 -11.44 4.95 -22.38
C THR A 136 -12.01 4.02 -21.31
N LEU A 137 -12.26 4.55 -20.10
CA LEU A 137 -12.93 3.81 -19.02
C LEU A 137 -14.31 3.34 -19.48
N ASP A 138 -15.14 4.27 -19.98
CA ASP A 138 -16.55 4.01 -20.33
C ASP A 138 -16.72 3.05 -21.52
N SER A 139 -15.73 2.91 -22.37
CA SER A 139 -15.76 2.01 -23.52
C SER A 139 -14.85 0.79 -23.34
N THR A 140 -13.56 1.01 -23.48
CA THR A 140 -12.55 -0.07 -23.58
C THR A 140 -12.38 -0.83 -22.28
N ILE A 141 -12.27 -0.11 -21.15
CA ILE A 141 -12.02 -0.74 -19.84
C ILE A 141 -13.24 -1.52 -19.37
N LYS A 142 -14.45 -0.99 -19.59
CA LYS A 142 -15.70 -1.75 -19.34
C LYS A 142 -15.77 -3.07 -20.09
N GLU A 143 -15.37 -3.09 -21.35
CA GLU A 143 -15.34 -4.33 -22.15
C GLU A 143 -14.28 -5.30 -21.62
N PHE A 144 -13.12 -4.78 -21.20
CA PHE A 144 -12.07 -5.60 -20.58
C PHE A 144 -12.54 -6.22 -19.25
N ALA A 145 -13.23 -5.48 -18.42
CA ALA A 145 -13.79 -5.99 -17.17
C ALA A 145 -14.82 -7.09 -17.42
N LYS A 146 -15.74 -6.92 -18.38
CA LYS A 146 -16.68 -7.98 -18.78
C LYS A 146 -15.97 -9.23 -19.28
N TRP A 147 -14.95 -9.06 -20.11
CA TRP A 147 -14.17 -10.17 -20.61
C TRP A 147 -13.42 -10.89 -19.49
N HIS A 148 -12.78 -10.12 -18.59
CA HIS A 148 -12.07 -10.65 -17.43
C HIS A 148 -13.00 -11.49 -16.55
N ASN A 149 -14.16 -10.95 -16.18
CA ASN A 149 -15.17 -11.66 -15.38
C ASN A 149 -15.59 -12.97 -16.05
N ALA A 150 -15.81 -12.96 -17.37
CA ALA A 150 -16.19 -14.17 -18.11
C ALA A 150 -15.08 -15.22 -18.15
N GLN A 151 -13.81 -14.82 -18.29
CA GLN A 151 -12.69 -15.76 -18.41
C GLN A 151 -12.20 -16.27 -17.07
N PHE A 152 -12.16 -15.40 -16.04
CA PHE A 152 -11.58 -15.70 -14.75
C PHE A 152 -12.61 -15.98 -13.65
N ALA A 153 -13.92 -16.14 -14.00
CA ALA A 153 -14.98 -16.44 -13.05
C ALA A 153 -14.60 -17.58 -12.10
N GLY A 154 -14.75 -17.33 -10.79
CA GLY A 154 -14.46 -18.29 -9.73
C GLY A 154 -12.97 -18.52 -9.45
N THR A 155 -12.10 -17.63 -9.92
CA THR A 155 -10.66 -17.63 -9.59
C THR A 155 -10.31 -16.45 -8.68
N ASP A 156 -9.07 -16.42 -8.21
CA ASP A 156 -8.46 -15.37 -7.40
C ASP A 156 -7.74 -14.28 -8.25
N LYS A 157 -7.95 -14.27 -9.57
CA LYS A 157 -7.24 -13.37 -10.49
C LYS A 157 -7.89 -11.99 -10.51
N SER A 158 -7.13 -10.97 -10.13
CA SER A 158 -7.60 -9.59 -10.04
C SER A 158 -7.60 -8.88 -11.39
N PHE A 159 -8.60 -8.02 -11.57
CA PHE A 159 -8.65 -7.02 -12.63
C PHE A 159 -7.94 -5.75 -12.15
N TYR A 160 -6.92 -5.29 -12.88
CA TYR A 160 -6.14 -4.14 -12.49
C TYR A 160 -6.03 -3.09 -13.60
N VAL A 161 -6.16 -1.82 -13.19
CA VAL A 161 -5.89 -0.62 -14.00
C VAL A 161 -5.24 0.41 -13.09
N ASN A 162 -4.16 1.06 -13.53
CA ASN A 162 -3.61 2.21 -12.84
C ASN A 162 -4.34 3.48 -13.28
N LEU A 163 -4.70 4.34 -12.34
CA LEU A 163 -5.48 5.56 -12.57
C LEU A 163 -4.58 6.80 -12.60
N TYR A 164 -4.97 7.79 -13.41
CA TYR A 164 -4.38 9.12 -13.34
C TYR A 164 -4.52 9.73 -11.95
N PRO A 165 -3.49 10.43 -11.45
CA PRO A 165 -3.59 11.23 -10.25
C PRO A 165 -4.35 12.54 -10.46
N THR A 166 -4.75 13.20 -9.37
CA THR A 166 -5.59 14.41 -9.40
C THR A 166 -4.98 15.62 -10.11
N TYR A 167 -3.67 15.65 -10.34
CA TYR A 167 -3.01 16.74 -11.05
C TYR A 167 -3.19 16.67 -12.57
N VAL A 168 -3.73 15.57 -13.10
CA VAL A 168 -3.99 15.48 -14.55
C VAL A 168 -5.01 16.54 -14.99
N SER A 169 -4.77 17.16 -16.15
CA SER A 169 -5.71 18.14 -16.66
C SER A 169 -7.00 17.52 -17.18
N SER A 170 -8.12 18.25 -17.08
CA SER A 170 -9.39 17.82 -17.68
C SER A 170 -9.32 17.59 -19.18
N ASP A 171 -8.37 18.25 -19.87
CA ASP A 171 -8.14 18.04 -21.31
C ASP A 171 -7.54 16.66 -21.62
N VAL A 172 -6.70 16.11 -20.73
CA VAL A 172 -6.16 14.77 -20.85
C VAL A 172 -7.20 13.75 -20.39
N LEU A 173 -7.82 14.00 -19.23
CA LEU A 173 -8.80 13.12 -18.64
C LEU A 173 -10.09 13.02 -19.46
N LYS A 174 -10.44 14.10 -20.21
CA LYS A 174 -11.70 14.25 -20.96
C LYS A 174 -12.96 14.22 -20.12
N GLY A 175 -12.86 14.65 -18.87
CA GLY A 175 -13.94 14.71 -17.90
C GLY A 175 -13.48 15.36 -16.59
N SER A 176 -14.32 15.33 -15.57
CA SER A 176 -13.94 15.68 -14.20
C SER A 176 -13.25 14.50 -13.50
N TYR A 177 -12.50 14.80 -12.45
CA TYR A 177 -11.84 13.73 -11.68
C TYR A 177 -12.85 12.91 -10.86
N ASP A 178 -13.94 13.53 -10.39
CA ASP A 178 -15.04 12.84 -9.71
C ASP A 178 -15.73 11.85 -10.65
N GLU A 179 -16.11 12.28 -11.87
CA GLU A 179 -16.67 11.41 -12.92
C GLU A 179 -15.71 10.24 -13.25
N TYR A 180 -14.41 10.51 -13.27
CA TYR A 180 -13.39 9.50 -13.54
C TYR A 180 -13.38 8.40 -12.48
N LEU A 181 -13.38 8.78 -11.21
CA LEU A 181 -13.39 7.84 -10.10
C LEU A 181 -14.73 7.09 -9.97
N GLU A 182 -15.86 7.79 -10.15
CA GLU A 182 -17.19 7.17 -10.15
C GLU A 182 -17.31 6.12 -11.27
N THR A 183 -16.89 6.46 -12.49
CA THR A 183 -16.91 5.53 -13.63
C THR A 183 -16.04 4.30 -13.36
N TYR A 184 -14.86 4.48 -12.78
CA TYR A 184 -13.99 3.37 -12.44
C TYR A 184 -14.56 2.49 -11.33
N ALA A 185 -15.09 3.10 -10.27
CA ALA A 185 -15.74 2.38 -9.18
C ALA A 185 -16.90 1.49 -9.66
N GLU A 186 -17.75 2.00 -10.58
CA GLU A 186 -18.81 1.19 -11.22
C GLU A 186 -18.25 -0.02 -11.99
N ILE A 187 -17.09 0.12 -12.62
CA ILE A 187 -16.45 -0.97 -13.37
C ILE A 187 -15.99 -2.07 -12.42
N VAL A 188 -15.31 -1.71 -11.33
CA VAL A 188 -14.73 -2.69 -10.39
C VAL A 188 -15.75 -3.26 -9.40
N ALA A 189 -16.82 -2.52 -9.07
CA ALA A 189 -17.92 -3.03 -8.25
C ALA A 189 -18.66 -4.22 -8.91
N GLY A 190 -18.53 -4.37 -10.23
CA GLY A 190 -19.04 -5.53 -10.99
C GLY A 190 -18.03 -6.67 -11.11
N ALA A 191 -16.87 -6.62 -10.44
CA ALA A 191 -15.88 -7.68 -10.50
C ALA A 191 -16.39 -8.96 -9.79
N GLU A 192 -16.32 -10.08 -10.51
CA GLU A 192 -16.76 -11.41 -10.01
C GLU A 192 -15.54 -12.32 -9.76
N THR A 193 -14.34 -11.75 -9.76
CA THR A 193 -13.08 -12.51 -9.73
C THR A 193 -12.02 -11.76 -8.90
N GLY A 194 -11.21 -12.51 -8.15
CA GLY A 194 -10.10 -11.98 -7.35
C GLY A 194 -10.54 -10.90 -6.37
N THR A 195 -9.62 -10.00 -6.06
CA THR A 195 -9.88 -8.77 -5.29
C THR A 195 -10.04 -7.57 -6.23
N SER A 196 -10.91 -6.64 -5.87
CA SER A 196 -11.07 -5.36 -6.57
C SER A 196 -9.95 -4.40 -6.17
N TRP A 197 -9.39 -3.67 -7.14
CA TRP A 197 -8.27 -2.76 -6.92
C TRP A 197 -8.62 -1.34 -7.32
N ILE A 198 -8.17 -0.36 -6.53
CA ILE A 198 -8.02 1.04 -6.94
C ILE A 198 -6.55 1.42 -6.79
N SER A 199 -5.95 1.98 -7.83
CA SER A 199 -4.51 2.23 -7.92
C SER A 199 -4.20 3.60 -8.48
N VAL A 200 -3.14 4.23 -7.97
CA VAL A 200 -2.63 5.52 -8.45
C VAL A 200 -1.12 5.61 -8.27
N ASP A 201 -0.46 6.33 -9.16
CA ASP A 201 0.96 6.68 -9.11
C ASP A 201 1.15 8.19 -8.89
N TYR A 202 1.06 8.63 -7.65
CA TYR A 202 1.33 10.01 -7.25
C TYR A 202 2.67 10.11 -6.52
N TYR A 203 3.64 10.82 -7.09
CA TYR A 203 4.98 10.99 -6.50
C TYR A 203 5.10 12.39 -5.87
N PRO A 204 5.13 12.49 -4.50
CA PRO A 204 5.02 13.77 -3.83
C PRO A 204 6.34 14.52 -3.64
N LEU A 205 7.50 13.84 -3.73
CA LEU A 205 8.78 14.37 -3.27
C LEU A 205 9.53 15.04 -4.40
N LYS A 206 9.60 16.37 -4.36
CA LYS A 206 10.21 17.19 -5.42
C LYS A 206 11.41 17.98 -4.91
N LEU A 207 12.31 18.34 -5.83
CA LEU A 207 13.44 19.21 -5.56
C LEU A 207 13.35 20.45 -6.46
N ALA A 208 13.09 21.58 -5.84
CA ALA A 208 13.12 22.89 -6.49
C ALA A 208 14.43 23.63 -6.18
N ALA A 209 14.71 24.72 -6.88
CA ALA A 209 15.85 25.59 -6.59
C ALA A 209 15.82 26.19 -5.16
N SER A 210 14.64 26.24 -4.54
CA SER A 210 14.42 26.72 -3.17
C SER A 210 14.60 25.63 -2.09
N GLY A 211 14.87 24.40 -2.46
CA GLY A 211 14.98 23.24 -1.56
C GLY A 211 13.98 22.15 -1.86
N SER A 212 13.87 21.17 -0.95
CA SER A 212 12.88 20.10 -1.05
C SER A 212 11.47 20.60 -0.81
N THR A 213 10.51 19.97 -1.46
CA THR A 213 9.08 20.23 -1.26
C THR A 213 8.28 18.92 -1.35
N VAL A 214 7.27 18.82 -0.51
CA VAL A 214 6.21 17.81 -0.63
C VAL A 214 5.06 18.42 -1.42
N ASP A 215 4.58 17.72 -2.46
CA ASP A 215 3.48 18.22 -3.28
C ASP A 215 2.18 18.29 -2.47
N THR A 216 1.60 19.50 -2.39
CA THR A 216 0.39 19.76 -1.59
C THR A 216 -0.87 19.07 -2.10
N GLY A 217 -0.88 18.57 -3.34
CA GLY A 217 -1.99 17.84 -3.93
C GLY A 217 -2.04 16.36 -3.53
N TRP A 218 -0.93 15.83 -3.01
CA TRP A 218 -0.81 14.40 -2.71
C TRP A 218 -1.86 13.90 -1.71
N LEU A 219 -2.00 14.58 -0.57
CA LEU A 219 -2.97 14.17 0.46
C LEU A 219 -4.41 14.22 -0.05
N GLY A 220 -4.76 15.26 -0.83
CA GLY A 220 -6.09 15.35 -1.46
C GLY A 220 -6.35 14.22 -2.46
N ASN A 221 -5.31 13.78 -3.19
CA ASN A 221 -5.41 12.62 -4.08
C ASN A 221 -5.70 11.34 -3.29
N LEU A 222 -4.91 11.08 -2.23
CA LEU A 222 -5.12 9.90 -1.37
C LEU A 222 -6.49 9.92 -0.70
N GLU A 223 -6.93 11.09 -0.20
CA GLU A 223 -8.24 11.29 0.43
C GLU A 223 -9.39 10.91 -0.51
N MET A 224 -9.34 11.36 -1.77
CA MET A 224 -10.38 11.06 -2.76
C MET A 224 -10.43 9.55 -3.08
N LEU A 225 -9.29 8.91 -3.32
CA LEU A 225 -9.26 7.49 -3.63
C LEU A 225 -9.66 6.63 -2.43
N ALA A 226 -9.19 6.97 -1.22
CA ALA A 226 -9.58 6.27 0.02
C ALA A 226 -11.09 6.33 0.26
N LYS A 227 -11.69 7.51 0.00
CA LYS A 227 -13.14 7.68 0.08
C LYS A 227 -13.87 6.80 -0.94
N VAL A 228 -13.46 6.82 -2.21
CA VAL A 228 -14.06 5.99 -3.26
C VAL A 228 -13.90 4.50 -2.94
N ARG A 229 -12.72 4.07 -2.49
CA ARG A 229 -12.50 2.71 -2.02
C ARG A 229 -13.51 2.28 -0.98
N LYS A 230 -13.69 3.10 0.06
CA LYS A 230 -14.61 2.80 1.17
C LYS A 230 -16.07 2.80 0.74
N ASP A 231 -16.50 3.82 -0.04
CA ASP A 231 -17.89 3.99 -0.46
C ASP A 231 -18.34 2.91 -1.46
N SER A 232 -17.39 2.32 -2.21
CA SER A 232 -17.63 1.31 -3.25
C SER A 232 -17.18 -0.10 -2.83
N ASP A 233 -16.77 -0.29 -1.58
CA ASP A 233 -16.32 -1.58 -1.02
C ASP A 233 -15.22 -2.24 -1.87
N ILE A 234 -14.21 -1.43 -2.26
CA ILE A 234 -13.05 -1.91 -3.02
C ILE A 234 -12.03 -2.50 -2.05
N ASP A 235 -11.58 -3.74 -2.30
CA ASP A 235 -10.72 -4.50 -1.40
C ASP A 235 -9.31 -3.88 -1.24
N THR A 236 -8.67 -3.58 -2.37
CA THR A 236 -7.26 -3.18 -2.41
C THR A 236 -7.10 -1.74 -2.83
N PHE A 237 -6.51 -0.93 -1.97
CA PHE A 237 -5.97 0.39 -2.31
C PHE A 237 -4.47 0.26 -2.53
N HIS A 238 -4.07 0.40 -3.78
CA HIS A 238 -2.69 0.31 -4.22
C HIS A 238 -2.12 1.69 -4.55
N SER A 239 -0.87 1.93 -4.16
CA SER A 239 -0.14 3.16 -4.48
C SER A 239 1.29 2.84 -4.89
N PHE A 240 1.84 3.67 -5.79
CA PHE A 240 3.26 3.60 -6.13
C PHE A 240 4.11 4.39 -5.16
N LEU A 241 5.28 3.86 -4.83
CA LEU A 241 6.34 4.53 -4.09
C LEU A 241 7.45 4.95 -5.06
N LEU A 242 7.79 6.24 -5.06
CA LEU A 242 8.93 6.71 -5.83
C LEU A 242 10.22 6.15 -5.22
N SER A 243 11.04 5.48 -6.02
CA SER A 243 12.34 4.94 -5.61
C SER A 243 13.50 5.40 -6.50
N THR A 244 13.22 6.11 -7.58
CA THR A 244 14.22 6.60 -8.52
C THR A 244 13.97 8.06 -8.91
N GLN A 245 15.01 8.88 -8.88
CA GLN A 245 14.92 10.25 -9.33
C GLN A 245 14.71 10.33 -10.84
N HIS A 246 13.77 11.17 -11.27
CA HIS A 246 13.55 11.57 -12.66
C HIS A 246 12.80 12.90 -12.68
N MET A 247 12.83 13.61 -13.80
CA MET A 247 12.19 14.93 -13.93
C MET A 247 12.58 15.89 -12.79
N ASP A 248 11.60 16.43 -12.07
CA ASP A 248 11.75 17.34 -10.92
C ASP A 248 11.67 16.64 -9.56
N TYR A 249 11.59 15.31 -9.55
CA TYR A 249 11.61 14.53 -8.30
C TYR A 249 13.04 14.51 -7.73
N ARG A 250 13.12 14.47 -6.40
CA ARG A 250 14.42 14.40 -5.71
C ARG A 250 14.98 12.99 -5.71
N GLU A 251 16.27 12.89 -5.36
CA GLU A 251 16.88 11.61 -5.01
C GLU A 251 16.17 11.05 -3.76
N ILE A 252 15.93 9.75 -3.73
CA ILE A 252 15.15 9.06 -2.70
C ILE A 252 16.08 8.26 -1.81
N GLU A 253 15.91 8.41 -0.49
CA GLU A 253 16.65 7.73 0.57
C GLU A 253 15.69 6.87 1.43
N GLU A 254 16.19 6.15 2.41
CA GLU A 254 15.41 5.23 3.26
C GLU A 254 14.24 5.95 3.96
N GLU A 255 14.51 7.13 4.54
CA GLU A 255 13.49 7.92 5.23
C GLU A 255 12.39 8.39 4.29
N ASP A 256 12.70 8.64 3.01
CA ASP A 256 11.72 9.01 1.99
C ASP A 256 10.81 7.85 1.61
N LEU A 257 11.35 6.63 1.51
CA LEU A 257 10.57 5.43 1.25
C LEU A 257 9.62 5.15 2.42
N ARG A 258 10.13 5.24 3.63
CA ARG A 258 9.36 5.05 4.87
C ARG A 258 8.25 6.10 4.98
N TYR A 259 8.57 7.37 4.72
CA TYR A 259 7.61 8.48 4.70
C TYR A 259 6.45 8.24 3.74
N GLN A 260 6.76 7.88 2.50
CA GLN A 260 5.74 7.55 1.50
C GLN A 260 4.86 6.37 1.97
N ALA A 261 5.46 5.31 2.52
CA ALA A 261 4.73 4.15 3.01
C ALA A 261 3.76 4.52 4.14
N TRP A 262 4.22 5.19 5.17
CA TRP A 262 3.39 5.54 6.33
C TRP A 262 2.26 6.52 6.00
N VAL A 263 2.52 7.51 5.15
CA VAL A 263 1.47 8.44 4.69
C VAL A 263 0.42 7.70 3.88
N ASN A 264 0.81 6.83 2.95
CA ASN A 264 -0.11 5.98 2.21
C ASN A 264 -0.94 5.09 3.14
N MET A 265 -0.31 4.46 4.13
CA MET A 265 -0.99 3.61 5.12
C MET A 265 -2.00 4.40 5.96
N ALA A 266 -1.73 5.66 6.30
CA ALA A 266 -2.70 6.50 7.01
C ALA A 266 -4.01 6.67 6.24
N TYR A 267 -3.97 6.58 4.90
CA TYR A 267 -5.15 6.58 4.03
C TYR A 267 -5.67 5.17 3.67
N GLY A 268 -5.16 4.13 4.32
CA GLY A 268 -5.66 2.77 4.15
C GLY A 268 -5.08 2.03 2.93
N VAL A 269 -3.97 2.50 2.39
CA VAL A 269 -3.24 1.75 1.34
C VAL A 269 -2.74 0.43 1.93
N ASN A 270 -3.06 -0.67 1.27
CA ASN A 270 -2.74 -2.04 1.69
C ASN A 270 -1.99 -2.85 0.62
N ALA A 271 -1.55 -2.19 -0.45
CA ALA A 271 -0.62 -2.73 -1.45
C ALA A 271 0.22 -1.59 -2.02
N MET A 272 1.51 -1.83 -2.26
CA MET A 272 2.44 -0.81 -2.74
C MET A 272 3.35 -1.37 -3.83
N THR A 273 3.83 -0.51 -4.74
CA THR A 273 4.79 -0.89 -5.79
C THR A 273 5.89 0.16 -5.92
N TYR A 274 7.13 -0.27 -5.98
CA TYR A 274 8.26 0.62 -6.22
C TYR A 274 8.36 1.04 -7.70
N PHE A 275 8.39 2.33 -7.96
CA PHE A 275 8.70 2.91 -9.27
C PHE A 275 10.08 3.57 -9.22
N THR A 276 11.15 2.90 -9.77
CA THR A 276 11.16 1.60 -10.44
C THR A 276 12.02 0.60 -9.66
N TYR A 277 11.71 -0.69 -9.76
CA TYR A 277 12.55 -1.74 -9.17
C TYR A 277 13.88 -1.82 -9.90
N ARG A 278 13.87 -1.93 -11.23
CA ARG A 278 15.08 -2.01 -12.04
C ARG A 278 15.36 -0.67 -12.72
N LYS A 279 16.66 -0.35 -12.87
CA LYS A 279 17.11 0.82 -13.61
C LYS A 279 16.50 0.88 -15.01
N SER A 280 15.83 2.00 -15.30
CA SER A 280 15.28 2.26 -16.64
C SER A 280 16.40 2.38 -17.69
N LEU A 281 16.05 2.03 -18.94
CA LEU A 281 16.90 2.31 -20.13
C LEU A 281 16.98 3.81 -20.43
N ASN A 282 16.05 4.61 -19.92
CA ASN A 282 16.07 6.05 -20.09
C ASN A 282 17.15 6.67 -19.18
N GLU A 283 18.15 7.30 -19.79
CA GLU A 283 19.29 7.92 -19.09
C GLU A 283 18.89 9.06 -18.14
N SER A 284 17.70 9.65 -18.30
CA SER A 284 17.17 10.70 -17.42
C SER A 284 16.75 10.19 -16.03
N PHE A 285 16.65 8.86 -15.86
CA PHE A 285 16.39 8.25 -14.55
C PHE A 285 17.69 7.97 -13.81
N SER A 286 17.73 8.24 -12.52
CA SER A 286 18.86 7.91 -11.67
C SER A 286 18.97 6.41 -11.36
N THR A 287 19.69 6.06 -10.32
CA THR A 287 19.79 4.70 -9.80
C THR A 287 18.45 4.22 -9.27
N ALA A 288 18.04 3.00 -9.65
CA ALA A 288 16.88 2.30 -9.10
C ALA A 288 17.33 1.29 -8.01
N LEU A 289 16.43 0.43 -7.56
CA LEU A 289 16.71 -0.56 -6.50
C LEU A 289 17.70 -1.61 -6.96
N VAL A 290 17.61 -2.03 -8.23
CA VAL A 290 18.65 -2.85 -8.88
C VAL A 290 19.13 -2.18 -10.16
N ASP A 291 20.36 -2.49 -10.56
CA ASP A 291 20.93 -2.04 -11.82
C ASP A 291 20.28 -2.75 -13.05
N MET A 292 20.74 -2.42 -14.25
CA MET A 292 20.24 -3.04 -15.48
C MET A 292 20.50 -4.56 -15.57
N GLN A 293 21.50 -5.05 -14.85
CA GLN A 293 21.87 -6.46 -14.76
C GLN A 293 21.12 -7.20 -13.64
N GLY A 294 20.36 -6.48 -12.80
CA GLY A 294 19.64 -7.03 -11.66
C GLY A 294 20.46 -7.10 -10.36
N ASN A 295 21.63 -6.45 -10.31
CA ASN A 295 22.43 -6.41 -9.09
C ASN A 295 21.87 -5.35 -8.13
N PRO A 296 21.83 -5.63 -6.81
CA PRO A 296 21.42 -4.68 -5.78
C PRO A 296 22.24 -3.39 -5.79
N THR A 297 21.60 -2.26 -5.58
CA THR A 297 22.21 -0.96 -5.32
C THR A 297 22.08 -0.61 -3.82
N ASP A 298 22.62 0.52 -3.36
CA ASP A 298 22.42 0.96 -1.98
C ASP A 298 20.93 1.14 -1.67
N LYS A 299 20.14 1.67 -2.60
CA LYS A 299 18.69 1.84 -2.47
C LYS A 299 17.91 0.53 -2.32
N TYR A 300 18.44 -0.58 -2.81
CA TYR A 300 17.86 -1.89 -2.58
C TYR A 300 17.81 -2.23 -1.08
N TYR A 301 18.88 -1.91 -0.35
CA TYR A 301 18.96 -2.19 1.08
C TYR A 301 18.06 -1.27 1.89
N ASP A 302 17.90 -0.01 1.47
CA ASP A 302 16.94 0.94 2.04
C ASP A 302 15.51 0.40 1.89
N ALA A 303 15.10 0.02 0.68
CA ALA A 303 13.80 -0.57 0.41
C ALA A 303 13.60 -1.92 1.14
N GLN A 304 14.63 -2.76 1.22
CA GLN A 304 14.59 -4.01 1.98
C GLN A 304 14.28 -3.76 3.46
N GLN A 305 14.86 -2.71 4.05
CA GLN A 305 14.60 -2.36 5.44
C GLN A 305 13.14 -1.92 5.64
N VAL A 306 12.62 -1.05 4.78
CA VAL A 306 11.22 -0.60 4.82
C VAL A 306 10.25 -1.79 4.62
N ASN A 307 10.55 -2.69 3.68
CA ASN A 307 9.73 -3.88 3.45
C ASN A 307 9.70 -4.82 4.67
N LYS A 308 10.82 -4.99 5.37
CA LYS A 308 10.86 -5.75 6.64
C LYS A 308 9.95 -5.14 7.70
N GLU A 309 9.86 -3.81 7.76
CA GLU A 309 8.97 -3.11 8.68
C GLU A 309 7.50 -3.35 8.31
N LEU A 310 7.15 -3.26 7.02
CA LEU A 310 5.80 -3.53 6.53
C LEU A 310 5.37 -4.99 6.80
N HIS A 311 6.23 -5.95 6.48
CA HIS A 311 5.95 -7.37 6.74
C HIS A 311 5.87 -7.71 8.24
N ALA A 312 6.62 -7.00 9.10
CA ALA A 312 6.53 -7.22 10.54
C ALA A 312 5.15 -6.89 11.11
N MET A 313 4.44 -5.92 10.53
CA MET A 313 3.13 -5.49 11.02
C MET A 313 1.94 -5.99 10.19
N GLU A 314 2.15 -6.67 9.07
CA GLU A 314 1.10 -7.00 8.10
C GLU A 314 -0.10 -7.72 8.71
N ASN A 315 0.15 -8.69 9.60
CA ASN A 315 -0.90 -9.46 10.24
C ASN A 315 -1.79 -8.60 11.17
N VAL A 316 -1.23 -7.56 11.77
CA VAL A 316 -1.99 -6.62 12.61
C VAL A 316 -2.69 -5.61 11.72
N TYR A 317 -1.95 -4.88 10.88
CA TYR A 317 -2.48 -3.80 10.07
C TYR A 317 -3.60 -4.26 9.11
N LEU A 318 -3.39 -5.37 8.39
CA LEU A 318 -4.36 -5.90 7.43
C LEU A 318 -5.58 -6.58 8.08
N SER A 319 -5.65 -6.64 9.40
CA SER A 319 -6.85 -7.07 10.13
C SER A 319 -7.81 -5.93 10.44
N PHE A 320 -7.51 -4.71 9.98
CA PHE A 320 -8.29 -3.52 10.24
C PHE A 320 -8.79 -2.86 8.95
N ASP A 321 -10.03 -2.40 8.97
CA ASP A 321 -10.63 -1.60 7.90
C ASP A 321 -10.45 -0.10 8.17
N TRP A 322 -10.09 0.66 7.16
CA TRP A 322 -9.89 2.10 7.25
C TRP A 322 -11.21 2.86 7.40
N GLU A 323 -11.26 3.81 8.33
CA GLU A 323 -12.44 4.63 8.62
C GLU A 323 -12.30 6.09 8.18
N GLY A 324 -11.10 6.66 8.20
CA GLY A 324 -10.84 8.05 7.84
C GLY A 324 -9.50 8.54 8.37
N VAL A 325 -9.14 9.79 8.06
CA VAL A 325 -7.91 10.44 8.54
C VAL A 325 -8.26 11.66 9.37
N TYR A 326 -7.60 11.80 10.51
CA TYR A 326 -7.56 13.00 11.35
C TYR A 326 -6.20 13.68 11.18
N THR A 327 -6.19 15.01 11.10
CA THR A 327 -4.97 15.80 10.91
C THR A 327 -4.64 16.59 12.16
N VAL A 328 -3.36 16.61 12.52
CA VAL A 328 -2.84 17.40 13.65
C VAL A 328 -1.81 18.37 13.11
N THR A 329 -2.09 19.67 13.21
CA THR A 329 -1.10 20.70 12.89
C THR A 329 -0.03 20.72 13.98
N GLY A 330 1.22 20.56 13.59
CA GLY A 330 2.36 20.55 14.51
C GLY A 330 2.56 21.89 15.21
N SER A 331 2.91 21.83 16.50
CA SER A 331 3.17 23.04 17.30
C SER A 331 4.40 23.84 16.82
N GLN A 332 5.27 23.23 16.02
CA GLN A 332 6.44 23.86 15.42
C GLN A 332 6.21 24.30 13.96
N ASN A 333 5.03 24.02 13.38
CA ASN A 333 4.72 24.42 12.02
C ASN A 333 4.45 25.92 11.95
N GLU A 334 5.27 26.67 11.21
CA GLU A 334 5.14 28.11 10.97
C GLU A 334 4.24 28.43 9.74
N TYR A 335 3.92 27.42 8.91
CA TYR A 335 3.13 27.55 7.69
C TYR A 335 1.68 27.15 7.94
N VAL A 336 0.97 28.04 8.64
CA VAL A 336 -0.44 27.84 9.04
C VAL A 336 -1.32 28.98 8.58
N ASP A 337 -2.59 28.71 8.40
CA ASP A 337 -3.61 29.74 8.11
C ASP A 337 -4.00 30.54 9.37
N ALA A 338 -4.95 31.49 9.22
CA ALA A 338 -5.46 32.33 10.30
C ALA A 338 -6.14 31.53 11.45
N ASN A 339 -6.50 30.26 11.20
CA ASN A 339 -7.11 29.35 12.17
C ASN A 339 -6.09 28.40 12.79
N GLY A 340 -4.81 28.52 12.43
CA GLY A 340 -3.75 27.62 12.88
C GLY A 340 -3.73 26.26 12.18
N VAL A 341 -4.34 26.13 11.00
CA VAL A 341 -4.37 24.89 10.21
C VAL A 341 -3.22 24.89 9.23
N SER A 342 -2.46 23.79 9.17
CA SER A 342 -1.37 23.61 8.22
C SER A 342 -1.80 23.82 6.76
N ASP A 343 -0.92 24.43 5.99
CA ASP A 343 -1.11 24.63 4.55
C ASP A 343 -1.35 23.33 3.77
N TYR A 344 -0.84 22.22 4.25
CA TYR A 344 -1.09 20.89 3.69
C TYR A 344 -2.51 20.39 3.95
N PHE A 345 -3.08 20.69 5.11
CA PHE A 345 -4.36 20.12 5.57
C PHE A 345 -5.59 20.95 5.17
N ARG A 346 -5.42 22.25 4.94
CA ARG A 346 -6.54 23.17 4.66
C ARG A 346 -7.36 22.84 3.39
N ARG A 347 -6.84 22.00 2.52
CA ARG A 347 -7.50 21.61 1.25
C ARG A 347 -8.22 20.28 1.35
N LEU A 348 -8.02 19.54 2.42
CA LEU A 348 -8.68 18.25 2.65
C LEU A 348 -10.16 18.46 2.91
N GLN A 349 -10.99 17.59 2.36
CA GLN A 349 -12.45 17.74 2.37
C GLN A 349 -13.15 16.69 3.24
N TYR A 350 -12.51 15.57 3.48
CA TYR A 350 -13.11 14.40 4.13
C TYR A 350 -12.39 13.99 5.41
N SER A 351 -11.53 14.87 5.95
CA SER A 351 -10.85 14.62 7.23
C SER A 351 -11.85 14.44 8.37
N LEU A 352 -11.53 13.54 9.29
CA LEU A 352 -12.31 13.32 10.49
C LEU A 352 -12.29 14.54 11.40
N ASN A 353 -13.42 14.88 12.03
CA ASN A 353 -13.49 15.95 13.01
C ASN A 353 -12.96 15.52 14.40
N SER A 354 -12.90 14.22 14.66
CA SER A 354 -12.40 13.63 15.92
C SER A 354 -12.04 12.17 15.69
N LEU A 355 -11.19 11.62 16.54
CA LEU A 355 -10.87 10.19 16.60
C LEU A 355 -11.74 9.52 17.67
N GLU A 356 -12.28 8.35 17.34
CA GLU A 356 -13.09 7.59 18.28
C GLU A 356 -12.22 6.98 19.40
N GLY A 357 -12.60 7.19 20.64
CA GLY A 357 -11.86 6.70 21.81
C GLY A 357 -10.63 7.54 22.18
N VAL A 358 -10.43 8.69 21.52
CA VAL A 358 -9.34 9.63 21.77
C VAL A 358 -9.88 10.99 22.22
N LYS A 359 -9.35 11.51 23.31
CA LYS A 359 -9.73 12.85 23.85
C LYS A 359 -9.03 13.98 23.12
N SER A 360 -7.72 13.83 22.91
CA SER A 360 -6.88 14.82 22.22
C SER A 360 -5.61 14.20 21.71
N VAL A 361 -5.01 14.85 20.72
CA VAL A 361 -3.66 14.56 20.20
C VAL A 361 -2.87 15.84 20.12
N GLU A 362 -1.63 15.78 20.55
CA GLU A 362 -0.64 16.86 20.44
C GLU A 362 0.55 16.33 19.64
N ALA A 363 1.11 17.15 18.74
CA ALA A 363 2.26 16.80 17.93
C ALA A 363 3.22 18.00 17.79
N THR A 364 4.52 17.73 17.64
CA THR A 364 5.51 18.78 17.38
C THR A 364 5.57 19.13 15.90
N GLN A 365 5.41 18.15 15.02
CA GLN A 365 5.33 18.31 13.57
C GLN A 365 3.90 18.05 13.07
N ASP A 366 3.62 18.38 11.81
CA ASP A 366 2.37 17.98 11.16
C ASP A 366 2.26 16.46 11.17
N THR A 367 1.09 15.95 11.59
CA THR A 367 0.88 14.51 11.80
C THR A 367 -0.45 14.08 11.19
N LEU A 368 -0.42 12.94 10.50
CA LEU A 368 -1.62 12.26 10.01
C LEU A 368 -1.96 11.10 10.93
N ILE A 369 -3.25 10.98 11.28
CA ILE A 369 -3.73 9.83 12.05
C ILE A 369 -4.85 9.15 11.27
N GLY A 370 -4.51 8.04 10.62
CA GLY A 370 -5.49 7.14 10.02
C GLY A 370 -6.21 6.37 11.10
N GLN A 371 -7.54 6.42 11.14
CA GLN A 371 -8.38 5.63 12.04
C GLN A 371 -8.86 4.37 11.34
N PHE A 372 -8.79 3.25 12.05
CA PHE A 372 -9.13 1.92 11.58
C PHE A 372 -9.96 1.17 12.61
N ARG A 373 -10.65 0.11 12.15
CA ARG A 373 -11.44 -0.77 13.01
C ARG A 373 -11.29 -2.23 12.57
N ASP A 374 -11.08 -3.15 13.52
CA ASP A 374 -11.12 -4.58 13.24
C ASP A 374 -12.56 -5.14 13.31
N ALA A 375 -12.71 -6.42 12.98
CA ALA A 375 -14.00 -7.10 12.97
C ALA A 375 -14.66 -7.19 14.36
N GLU A 376 -13.88 -7.14 15.43
CA GLU A 376 -14.34 -7.16 16.82
C GLU A 376 -14.69 -5.76 17.35
N GLY A 377 -14.41 -4.71 16.56
CA GLY A 377 -14.68 -3.31 16.89
C GLY A 377 -13.53 -2.60 17.65
N ASN A 378 -12.36 -3.24 17.77
CA ASN A 378 -11.19 -2.57 18.32
C ASN A 378 -10.70 -1.47 17.37
N LYS A 379 -10.15 -0.39 17.94
CA LYS A 379 -9.60 0.72 17.18
C LYS A 379 -8.13 0.51 16.89
N GLY A 380 -7.71 0.88 15.67
CA GLY A 380 -6.33 0.99 15.27
C GLY A 380 -6.04 2.39 14.73
N PHE A 381 -4.83 2.89 14.94
CA PHE A 381 -4.41 4.20 14.48
C PHE A 381 -3.06 4.12 13.80
N VAL A 382 -3.00 4.46 12.51
CA VAL A 382 -1.73 4.78 11.86
C VAL A 382 -1.37 6.21 12.26
N VAL A 383 -0.27 6.39 12.95
CA VAL A 383 0.29 7.69 13.32
C VAL A 383 1.50 7.94 12.43
N ALA A 384 1.39 8.85 11.46
CA ALA A 384 2.44 9.12 10.49
C ALA A 384 2.97 10.55 10.69
N ASN A 385 4.27 10.67 10.94
CA ASN A 385 4.99 11.94 10.93
C ASN A 385 4.97 12.51 9.50
N PHE A 386 4.36 13.69 9.31
CA PHE A 386 4.19 14.32 8.00
C PHE A 386 5.23 15.43 7.73
N ALA A 387 6.25 15.57 8.54
CA ALA A 387 7.37 16.47 8.24
C ALA A 387 8.24 15.91 7.13
N ASP A 388 8.67 16.77 6.19
CA ASP A 388 9.52 16.36 5.07
C ASP A 388 10.84 15.75 5.57
N PRO A 389 11.15 14.47 5.30
CA PRO A 389 12.34 13.79 5.82
C PRO A 389 13.66 14.41 5.35
N TYR A 390 13.65 15.16 4.25
CA TYR A 390 14.83 15.85 3.70
C TYR A 390 15.59 16.68 4.74
N TYR A 391 14.89 17.20 5.74
CA TYR A 391 15.49 18.00 6.81
C TYR A 391 16.03 17.17 7.99
N GLY A 392 15.99 15.86 7.87
CA GLY A 392 16.61 14.94 8.83
C GLY A 392 16.07 15.10 10.25
N LYS A 393 16.95 15.35 11.22
CA LYS A 393 16.56 15.45 12.65
C LYS A 393 15.58 16.58 12.97
N GLU A 394 15.52 17.63 12.15
CA GLU A 394 14.57 18.72 12.31
C GLU A 394 13.12 18.26 11.99
N SER A 395 12.99 17.16 11.26
CA SER A 395 11.71 16.52 10.95
C SER A 395 11.25 15.47 11.97
N ALA A 396 11.99 15.27 13.06
CA ALA A 396 11.55 14.36 14.11
C ALA A 396 10.31 14.89 14.82
N ASP A 397 9.37 14.00 15.15
CA ASP A 397 8.10 14.34 15.78
C ASP A 397 7.92 13.68 17.14
N THR A 398 7.29 14.38 18.07
CA THR A 398 6.81 13.82 19.34
C THR A 398 5.28 13.93 19.36
N VAL A 399 4.61 12.79 19.26
CA VAL A 399 3.15 12.70 19.25
C VAL A 399 2.65 12.17 20.58
N THR A 400 1.79 12.92 21.24
CA THR A 400 1.13 12.51 22.50
C THR A 400 -0.35 12.33 22.25
N ILE A 401 -0.84 11.10 22.51
CA ILE A 401 -2.24 10.71 22.36
C ILE A 401 -2.87 10.48 23.72
N HIS A 402 -3.94 11.19 24.01
CA HIS A 402 -4.76 11.02 25.22
C HIS A 402 -6.02 10.23 24.87
N PHE A 403 -6.05 8.97 25.26
CA PHE A 403 -7.20 8.09 25.05
C PHE A 403 -8.33 8.37 26.06
N GLU A 404 -9.54 8.00 25.73
CA GLU A 404 -10.64 7.96 26.70
C GLU A 404 -10.41 6.85 27.72
N HIS A 405 -10.08 5.66 27.23
CA HIS A 405 -9.80 4.47 28.02
C HIS A 405 -8.73 3.60 27.34
N ALA A 406 -7.52 3.59 27.90
CA ALA A 406 -6.47 2.66 27.50
C ALA A 406 -5.50 2.45 28.67
N ASN A 407 -5.12 1.21 28.95
CA ASN A 407 -4.06 0.88 29.89
C ASN A 407 -2.98 -0.01 29.27
N ARG A 408 -3.16 -0.40 28.01
CA ARG A 408 -2.21 -1.09 27.14
C ARG A 408 -2.33 -0.54 25.72
N ALA A 409 -1.27 -0.71 24.93
CA ALA A 409 -1.32 -0.51 23.49
C ALA A 409 -0.43 -1.56 22.80
N ILE A 410 -0.93 -2.20 21.75
CA ILE A 410 -0.10 -2.91 20.79
C ILE A 410 0.46 -1.85 19.85
N ILE A 411 1.78 -1.81 19.70
CA ILE A 411 2.45 -0.84 18.83
C ILE A 411 3.32 -1.60 17.84
N CYS A 412 3.04 -1.37 16.55
CA CYS A 412 3.90 -1.77 15.45
C CYS A 412 4.74 -0.55 15.05
N HIS A 413 6.06 -0.65 15.24
CA HIS A 413 7.01 0.42 14.92
C HIS A 413 8.34 -0.19 14.51
N GLY A 414 8.88 0.21 13.35
CA GLY A 414 9.98 -0.51 12.73
C GLY A 414 9.62 -1.99 12.54
N THR A 415 10.52 -2.89 12.89
CA THR A 415 10.27 -4.35 12.87
C THR A 415 9.66 -4.90 14.16
N ASP A 416 9.36 -4.04 15.14
CA ASP A 416 8.81 -4.44 16.43
C ASP A 416 7.28 -4.41 16.43
N VAL A 417 6.67 -5.50 16.92
CA VAL A 417 5.26 -5.58 17.31
C VAL A 417 5.20 -5.93 18.76
N LYS A 418 4.95 -4.95 19.64
CA LYS A 418 5.05 -5.10 21.08
C LYS A 418 3.87 -4.46 21.80
N THR A 419 3.57 -5.01 22.98
CA THR A 419 2.58 -4.42 23.90
C THR A 419 3.28 -3.53 24.93
N TYR A 420 2.75 -2.33 25.09
CA TYR A 420 3.23 -1.33 26.03
C TYR A 420 2.18 -1.02 27.08
N GLU A 421 2.63 -0.62 28.27
CA GLU A 421 1.76 -0.03 29.28
C GLU A 421 1.42 1.40 28.90
N VAL A 422 0.13 1.75 29.04
CA VAL A 422 -0.37 3.11 28.88
C VAL A 422 -0.72 3.65 30.25
N THR A 423 -0.03 4.71 30.69
CA THR A 423 -0.22 5.34 32.00
C THR A 423 -1.15 6.53 31.86
N ASP A 424 -2.14 6.63 32.74
CA ASP A 424 -3.12 7.73 32.75
C ASP A 424 -3.80 7.96 31.41
N ASN A 425 -4.05 6.87 30.66
CA ASN A 425 -4.61 6.89 29.30
C ASN A 425 -3.75 7.68 28.28
N THR A 426 -2.48 7.88 28.53
CA THR A 426 -1.59 8.70 27.68
C THR A 426 -0.48 7.85 27.09
N LEU A 427 -0.30 7.97 25.79
CA LEU A 427 0.79 7.38 25.02
C LEU A 427 1.59 8.49 24.33
N THR A 428 2.91 8.45 24.46
CA THR A 428 3.82 9.34 23.72
C THR A 428 4.69 8.52 22.78
N LEU A 429 4.68 8.87 21.52
CA LEU A 429 5.53 8.32 20.46
C LEU A 429 6.61 9.34 20.10
N ASN A 430 7.85 8.87 19.89
CA ASN A 430 8.93 9.65 19.33
C ASN A 430 9.26 9.06 17.96
N LEU A 431 8.88 9.75 16.91
CA LEU A 431 9.04 9.33 15.52
C LEU A 431 10.20 10.12 14.89
N GLN A 432 11.14 9.42 14.27
CA GLN A 432 12.19 10.07 13.49
C GLN A 432 11.62 10.57 12.16
N ALA A 433 12.46 11.22 11.34
CA ALA A 433 12.09 11.64 9.99
C ALA A 433 11.55 10.46 9.18
N GLY A 434 10.38 10.64 8.56
CA GLY A 434 9.73 9.63 7.74
C GLY A 434 9.07 8.48 8.51
N GLU A 435 9.21 8.38 9.83
CA GLU A 435 8.63 7.29 10.60
C GLU A 435 7.14 7.45 10.87
N GLY A 436 6.51 6.32 11.15
CA GLY A 436 5.17 6.21 11.69
C GLY A 436 5.06 4.99 12.60
N ALA A 437 3.88 4.82 13.19
CA ALA A 437 3.55 3.66 14.01
C ALA A 437 2.08 3.26 13.82
N PHE A 438 1.77 1.96 13.88
CA PHE A 438 0.40 1.49 13.99
C PHE A 438 0.11 1.14 15.46
N VAL A 439 -0.90 1.78 16.02
CA VAL A 439 -1.23 1.73 17.46
C VAL A 439 -2.62 1.16 17.66
N VAL A 440 -2.74 0.09 18.44
CA VAL A 440 -4.02 -0.48 18.88
C VAL A 440 -4.16 -0.29 20.40
N PRO A 441 -4.91 0.74 20.85
CA PRO A 441 -5.15 0.95 22.28
C PRO A 441 -6.09 -0.12 22.83
N VAL A 442 -5.78 -0.60 24.03
CA VAL A 442 -6.55 -1.65 24.68
C VAL A 442 -6.85 -1.25 26.13
N TRP A 443 -8.08 -1.46 26.56
CA TRP A 443 -8.46 -1.41 27.96
C TRP A 443 -8.63 -2.84 28.47
N LEU A 444 -7.66 -3.32 29.28
CA LEU A 444 -7.76 -4.62 29.94
C LEU A 444 -8.39 -4.45 31.32
N ASN A 445 -9.36 -5.32 31.64
CA ASN A 445 -9.86 -5.47 32.99
C ASN A 445 -8.72 -5.97 33.90
N ARG A 446 -8.55 -5.33 35.07
CA ARG A 446 -7.58 -5.76 36.09
C ARG A 446 -8.12 -6.93 36.91
#